data_3b90a18edeae111c0063fae7128d70ad
#
_entry.id   3b90a18edeae111c0063fae7128d70ad
#
_cell.length_a   1.000
_cell.length_b   1.000
_cell.length_c   1.000
_cell.angle_alpha   90.00
_cell.angle_beta   90.00
_cell.angle_gamma   90.00
#
_symmetry.space_group_name_H-M   'P 1'
#
loop_
_entity.id
_entity.type
_entity.pdbx_description
1 polymer ?
#
loop_
_entity_poly.entity_id
_entity_poly.type
_entity_poly.pdbx_seq_one_letter_code
_entity_poly.pdbx_strand_id
1 'polypeptide(L)'
;MFNICKKKTVMKKTFYVLFIFFSVILFGQEELYICNTKSEGKFYISLKKDIINQSFTAYTNPRLIPNNLPFLKKVLFNTTKKGKLKGAIFKINDGILRGDSLINKKIKAKIMNNETFEGVFSYGGFKFEFTAKKVSSNYNSLKNYDQLYSNIKEILKKNIYNPEILKEKEWKQFLKGINFQKNKTKDDFDFFYSFLFQSKKLKTSHVYLLPKKESKFSSQFKFYEKENASILKFKGFSSNDVDSINHSLSNIKTQNLIIDLRDCGGGDFSSIILASHFIKEEKLVGYFLGNKYYNKTQKLPTKEELNQLKPFEGKTVTDLYNAIENEGIVKAVAKPILPFYGGKIWVLTNKNTASACEPLVDFLKVNNLATIIGEKTAGKMLSAKSFSIDENYELYLPIANYYTAQNFWIEQNGVEPNIAVKSENALDKVSELISK
;
A
#
# COMPACT_ATOMS: atom_id res chain seq x y z
N MET A 1 40.91 28.09 -61.61
CA MET A 1 40.68 28.21 -60.13
C MET A 1 39.27 27.89 -59.68
N PHE A 2 38.26 27.76 -60.51
CA PHE A 2 36.86 27.50 -60.10
C PHE A 2 36.51 26.03 -59.81
N ASN A 3 37.31 25.07 -60.27
CA ASN A 3 36.99 23.67 -60.11
C ASN A 3 37.48 23.00 -58.80
N ILE A 4 38.40 23.65 -58.06
CA ILE A 4 38.94 23.10 -56.80
C ILE A 4 38.04 23.46 -55.62
N CYS A 5 37.35 24.60 -55.69
CA CYS A 5 36.48 25.05 -54.61
C CYS A 5 35.15 24.22 -54.52
N LYS A 6 34.60 23.77 -55.66
CA LYS A 6 33.39 22.92 -55.68
C LYS A 6 33.64 21.49 -55.12
N LYS A 7 34.82 20.90 -55.36
CA LYS A 7 35.19 19.59 -54.83
C LYS A 7 35.36 19.59 -53.29
N LYS A 8 35.93 20.68 -52.72
CA LYS A 8 36.07 20.81 -51.27
C LYS A 8 34.71 20.95 -50.54
N THR A 9 33.74 21.63 -51.15
CA THR A 9 32.43 21.84 -50.55
C THR A 9 31.55 20.57 -50.59
N VAL A 10 31.68 19.79 -51.69
CA VAL A 10 30.97 18.51 -51.82
C VAL A 10 31.56 17.46 -50.83
N MET A 11 32.90 17.40 -50.74
CA MET A 11 33.59 16.52 -49.79
C MET A 11 33.25 16.84 -48.32
N LYS A 12 33.19 18.15 -47.94
CA LYS A 12 32.74 18.53 -46.59
C LYS A 12 31.28 18.15 -46.29
N LYS A 13 30.37 18.32 -47.26
CA LYS A 13 28.98 17.91 -47.09
C LYS A 13 28.83 16.39 -47.00
N THR A 14 29.60 15.63 -47.80
CA THR A 14 29.57 14.15 -47.72
C THR A 14 30.17 13.64 -46.42
N PHE A 15 31.23 14.30 -45.91
CA PHE A 15 31.81 13.94 -44.60
C PHE A 15 30.84 14.26 -43.42
N TYR A 16 30.10 15.39 -43.51
CA TYR A 16 29.09 15.72 -42.49
C TYR A 16 27.89 14.75 -42.54
N VAL A 17 27.47 14.34 -43.73
CA VAL A 17 26.38 13.36 -43.88
C VAL A 17 26.83 11.97 -43.42
N LEU A 18 28.05 11.55 -43.72
CA LEU A 18 28.63 10.30 -43.18
C LEU A 18 28.83 10.37 -41.66
N PHE A 19 29.25 11.51 -41.09
CA PHE A 19 29.41 11.67 -39.67
C PHE A 19 28.07 11.66 -38.94
N ILE A 20 27.01 12.22 -39.55
CA ILE A 20 25.63 12.13 -39.01
C ILE A 20 25.10 10.69 -39.12
N PHE A 21 25.40 9.99 -40.22
CA PHE A 21 25.04 8.58 -40.36
C PHE A 21 25.82 7.67 -39.39
N PHE A 22 27.14 7.91 -39.20
CA PHE A 22 27.94 7.18 -38.25
C PHE A 22 27.57 7.49 -36.79
N SER A 23 27.18 8.73 -36.47
CA SER A 23 26.70 9.07 -35.12
C SER A 23 25.33 8.46 -34.80
N VAL A 24 24.50 8.18 -35.81
CA VAL A 24 23.23 7.48 -35.64
C VAL A 24 23.40 5.98 -35.40
N ILE A 25 24.50 5.40 -35.94
CA ILE A 25 24.82 3.98 -35.75
C ILE A 25 25.50 3.71 -34.39
N LEU A 26 26.14 4.73 -33.79
CA LEU A 26 26.88 4.61 -32.52
C LEU A 26 26.01 4.81 -31.26
N PHE A 27 24.82 5.39 -31.39
CA PHE A 27 23.87 5.48 -30.29
C PHE A 27 22.91 4.29 -30.41
N GLY A 28 23.00 3.36 -29.45
CA GLY A 28 22.13 2.18 -29.41
C GLY A 28 20.65 2.54 -29.65
N GLN A 29 19.99 1.76 -30.49
CA GLN A 29 18.56 1.92 -30.75
C GLN A 29 17.78 1.70 -29.46
N GLU A 30 16.72 2.47 -29.27
CA GLU A 30 15.78 2.25 -28.21
C GLU A 30 14.96 0.98 -28.54
N GLU A 31 15.00 0.04 -27.64
CA GLU A 31 14.33 -1.26 -27.76
C GLU A 31 13.16 -1.35 -26.78
N LEU A 32 12.05 -1.86 -27.22
CA LEU A 32 10.85 -2.07 -26.41
C LEU A 32 10.75 -3.52 -25.96
N TYR A 33 10.48 -3.71 -24.66
CA TYR A 33 10.29 -5.01 -24.03
C TYR A 33 8.96 -5.06 -23.29
N ILE A 34 8.33 -6.23 -23.27
CA ILE A 34 7.26 -6.56 -22.32
C ILE A 34 7.90 -7.32 -21.15
N CYS A 35 7.75 -6.76 -19.96
CA CYS A 35 8.12 -7.38 -18.71
C CYS A 35 6.91 -8.14 -18.16
N ASN A 36 7.09 -9.39 -17.79
CA ASN A 36 6.11 -10.24 -17.14
C ASN A 36 6.53 -10.50 -15.70
N THR A 37 5.66 -10.20 -14.73
CA THR A 37 5.88 -10.49 -13.31
C THR A 37 5.01 -11.66 -12.87
N LYS A 38 5.29 -12.24 -11.70
CA LYS A 38 4.49 -13.36 -11.19
C LYS A 38 3.09 -12.95 -10.73
N SER A 39 2.96 -11.78 -10.13
CA SER A 39 1.72 -11.33 -9.47
C SER A 39 1.26 -9.93 -9.84
N GLU A 40 2.17 -9.08 -10.33
CA GLU A 40 1.88 -7.67 -10.60
C GLU A 40 1.46 -7.41 -12.06
N GLY A 41 1.34 -8.48 -12.86
CA GLY A 41 0.93 -8.41 -14.27
C GLY A 41 2.06 -8.08 -15.23
N LYS A 42 1.72 -7.43 -16.35
CA LYS A 42 2.65 -7.15 -17.46
C LYS A 42 2.81 -5.65 -17.67
N PHE A 43 4.04 -5.23 -17.99
CA PHE A 43 4.30 -3.82 -18.31
C PHE A 43 5.37 -3.66 -19.39
N TYR A 44 5.35 -2.52 -20.04
CA TYR A 44 6.36 -2.18 -21.03
C TYR A 44 7.55 -1.47 -20.39
N ILE A 45 8.75 -1.77 -20.90
CA ILE A 45 9.95 -1.00 -20.62
C ILE A 45 10.67 -0.69 -21.93
N SER A 46 11.03 0.57 -22.11
CA SER A 46 11.97 0.97 -23.14
C SER A 46 13.37 0.94 -22.58
N LEU A 47 14.29 0.32 -23.30
CA LEU A 47 15.70 0.20 -22.94
C LEU A 47 16.57 0.72 -24.07
N LYS A 48 17.49 1.64 -23.76
CA LYS A 48 18.53 2.10 -24.65
C LYS A 48 19.89 1.79 -24.01
N LYS A 49 20.66 0.94 -24.66
CA LYS A 49 22.02 0.56 -24.25
C LYS A 49 23.04 1.43 -24.98
N ASP A 50 24.01 1.92 -24.25
CA ASP A 50 25.20 2.59 -24.76
C ASP A 50 26.42 1.71 -24.41
N ILE A 51 26.88 0.94 -25.38
CA ILE A 51 27.96 -0.05 -25.19
C ILE A 51 29.27 0.66 -25.00
N ILE A 52 29.48 1.80 -25.66
CA ILE A 52 30.75 2.56 -25.60
C ILE A 52 30.95 3.14 -24.20
N ASN A 53 29.91 3.78 -23.65
CA ASN A 53 29.96 4.40 -22.34
C ASN A 53 29.58 3.43 -21.20
N GLN A 54 29.38 2.13 -21.51
CA GLN A 54 28.96 1.11 -20.56
C GLN A 54 27.76 1.55 -19.70
N SER A 55 26.80 2.20 -20.35
CA SER A 55 25.65 2.77 -19.68
C SER A 55 24.34 2.36 -20.35
N PHE A 56 23.22 2.56 -19.63
CA PHE A 56 21.89 2.40 -20.21
C PHE A 56 20.91 3.43 -19.66
N THR A 57 19.90 3.71 -20.45
CA THR A 57 18.69 4.41 -20.00
C THR A 57 17.49 3.50 -20.16
N ALA A 58 16.57 3.55 -19.20
CA ALA A 58 15.34 2.78 -19.28
C ALA A 58 14.17 3.58 -18.72
N TYR A 59 12.98 3.37 -19.26
CA TYR A 59 11.75 3.99 -18.77
C TYR A 59 10.53 3.15 -19.09
N THR A 60 9.54 3.22 -18.20
CA THR A 60 8.20 2.70 -18.45
C THR A 60 7.38 3.75 -19.18
N ASN A 61 6.28 3.34 -19.78
CA ASN A 61 5.35 4.25 -20.45
C ASN A 61 5.96 5.01 -21.67
N PRO A 62 6.44 4.28 -22.70
CA PRO A 62 7.08 4.85 -23.89
C PRO A 62 6.17 5.76 -24.74
N ARG A 63 4.85 5.78 -24.50
CA ARG A 63 3.87 6.63 -25.20
C ARG A 63 4.11 8.14 -25.03
N LEU A 64 4.95 8.54 -24.07
CA LEU A 64 5.18 9.95 -23.75
C LEU A 64 6.10 10.64 -24.75
N ILE A 65 6.75 9.88 -25.62
CA ILE A 65 7.50 10.41 -26.76
C ILE A 65 6.79 9.91 -28.03
N PRO A 66 5.83 10.68 -28.57
CA PRO A 66 5.17 10.28 -29.80
C PRO A 66 6.23 10.09 -30.90
N ASN A 67 6.28 8.88 -31.46
CA ASN A 67 7.23 8.55 -32.52
C ASN A 67 7.12 9.47 -33.76
N ASN A 68 5.96 10.11 -33.93
CA ASN A 68 5.60 10.94 -35.08
C ASN A 68 5.83 12.44 -34.85
N LEU A 69 6.42 12.88 -33.76
CA LEU A 69 6.72 14.30 -33.59
C LEU A 69 7.90 14.72 -34.46
N PRO A 70 7.80 15.83 -35.21
CA PRO A 70 8.93 16.43 -35.89
C PRO A 70 10.10 16.67 -34.91
N PHE A 71 11.33 16.54 -35.39
CA PHE A 71 12.55 16.61 -34.56
C PHE A 71 12.59 17.81 -33.59
N LEU A 72 12.23 19.01 -34.07
CA LEU A 72 12.15 20.22 -33.25
C LEU A 72 11.11 20.12 -32.11
N LYS A 73 9.95 19.49 -32.37
CA LYS A 73 8.92 19.25 -31.33
C LYS A 73 9.36 18.19 -30.34
N LYS A 74 10.12 17.16 -30.74
CA LYS A 74 10.73 16.19 -29.81
C LYS A 74 11.76 16.86 -28.88
N VAL A 75 12.59 17.76 -29.38
CA VAL A 75 13.55 18.53 -28.58
C VAL A 75 12.83 19.43 -27.58
N LEU A 76 11.84 20.20 -28.04
CA LEU A 76 10.99 21.04 -27.18
C LEU A 76 10.21 20.23 -26.14
N PHE A 77 9.69 19.06 -26.49
CA PHE A 77 9.00 18.16 -25.59
C PHE A 77 9.92 17.62 -24.50
N ASN A 78 11.18 17.33 -24.81
CA ASN A 78 12.18 16.86 -23.88
C ASN A 78 12.76 17.97 -22.97
N THR A 79 12.72 19.22 -23.39
CA THR A 79 13.33 20.35 -22.66
C THR A 79 12.33 21.13 -21.80
N THR A 80 11.05 21.09 -22.10
CA THR A 80 10.02 21.79 -21.32
C THR A 80 9.55 21.00 -20.10
N LYS A 81 9.23 21.71 -18.99
CA LYS A 81 8.61 21.08 -17.80
C LYS A 81 7.30 20.31 -18.13
N LYS A 82 6.63 20.64 -19.22
CA LYS A 82 5.43 19.94 -19.73
C LYS A 82 5.79 18.63 -20.44
N GLY A 83 6.95 18.54 -21.07
CA GLY A 83 7.52 17.34 -21.66
C GLY A 83 8.23 16.44 -20.66
N LYS A 84 8.61 16.94 -19.48
CA LYS A 84 9.08 16.12 -18.37
C LYS A 84 7.91 15.30 -17.82
N LEU A 85 7.60 14.25 -18.54
CA LEU A 85 7.01 12.98 -18.11
C LEU A 85 6.07 13.08 -16.89
N LYS A 86 4.96 13.83 -17.01
CA LYS A 86 3.87 13.70 -16.05
C LYS A 86 3.23 12.29 -16.02
N GLY A 87 3.88 11.31 -16.63
CA GLY A 87 3.36 9.97 -16.73
C GLY A 87 4.41 8.86 -16.82
N ALA A 88 5.72 9.12 -16.99
CA ALA A 88 6.70 8.04 -16.82
C ALA A 88 6.81 7.74 -15.33
N ILE A 89 6.25 6.64 -14.96
CA ILE A 89 6.24 6.16 -13.59
C ILE A 89 7.66 5.84 -13.17
N PHE A 90 8.53 5.53 -14.13
CA PHE A 90 9.87 5.08 -13.90
C PHE A 90 10.82 5.56 -15.00
N LYS A 91 11.96 6.13 -14.60
CA LYS A 91 13.04 6.50 -15.49
C LYS A 91 14.39 6.21 -14.84
N ILE A 92 15.27 5.57 -15.57
CA ILE A 92 16.70 5.44 -15.28
C ILE A 92 17.45 6.24 -16.35
N ASN A 93 18.29 7.17 -15.92
CA ASN A 93 19.17 7.94 -16.83
C ASN A 93 20.64 7.55 -16.65
N ASP A 94 20.95 6.89 -15.55
CA ASP A 94 22.28 6.63 -15.01
C ASP A 94 22.51 5.14 -14.72
N GLY A 95 21.96 4.28 -15.57
CA GLY A 95 22.16 2.84 -15.46
C GLY A 95 23.57 2.44 -15.90
N ILE A 96 24.18 1.50 -15.21
CA ILE A 96 25.49 0.92 -15.52
C ILE A 96 25.28 -0.37 -16.28
N LEU A 97 25.89 -0.51 -17.46
CA LEU A 97 25.98 -1.74 -18.23
C LEU A 97 27.35 -2.38 -17.96
N ARG A 98 27.37 -3.53 -17.31
CA ARG A 98 28.59 -4.30 -17.03
C ARG A 98 28.45 -5.71 -17.60
N GLY A 99 29.10 -5.94 -18.76
CA GLY A 99 28.90 -7.19 -19.49
C GLY A 99 27.42 -7.41 -19.84
N ASP A 100 26.85 -8.49 -19.37
CA ASP A 100 25.41 -8.83 -19.53
C ASP A 100 24.50 -8.24 -18.43
N SER A 101 25.03 -7.42 -17.52
CA SER A 101 24.30 -6.96 -16.34
C SER A 101 23.87 -5.51 -16.45
N LEU A 102 22.58 -5.25 -16.20
CA LEU A 102 21.96 -3.92 -16.08
C LEU A 102 21.84 -3.56 -14.60
N ILE A 103 22.58 -2.55 -14.13
CA ILE A 103 22.70 -2.24 -12.70
C ILE A 103 22.29 -0.80 -12.42
N ASN A 104 21.29 -0.60 -11.58
CA ASN A 104 20.88 0.66 -10.99
C ASN A 104 20.17 0.38 -9.65
N LYS A 105 20.02 1.39 -8.78
CA LYS A 105 19.25 1.26 -7.53
C LYS A 105 17.80 0.80 -7.70
N LYS A 106 17.22 1.03 -8.89
CA LYS A 106 15.84 0.68 -9.22
C LYS A 106 15.71 -0.63 -9.99
N ILE A 107 16.75 -1.04 -10.73
CA ILE A 107 16.76 -2.28 -11.50
C ILE A 107 18.09 -3.00 -11.34
N LYS A 108 18.02 -4.30 -11.15
CA LYS A 108 19.15 -5.22 -11.26
C LYS A 108 18.69 -6.35 -12.15
N ALA A 109 19.28 -6.46 -13.33
CA ALA A 109 18.84 -7.45 -14.31
C ALA A 109 20.02 -8.04 -15.07
N LYS A 110 19.85 -9.26 -15.59
CA LYS A 110 20.80 -9.99 -16.42
C LYS A 110 20.23 -10.17 -17.82
N ILE A 111 21.00 -9.79 -18.83
CA ILE A 111 20.68 -10.01 -20.23
C ILE A 111 20.96 -11.48 -20.54
N MET A 112 19.94 -12.24 -20.90
CA MET A 112 20.05 -13.67 -21.20
C MET A 112 20.43 -13.91 -22.67
N ASN A 113 19.94 -13.04 -23.55
CA ASN A 113 20.26 -13.01 -24.98
C ASN A 113 19.82 -11.64 -25.59
N ASN A 114 19.90 -11.51 -26.91
CA ASN A 114 19.52 -10.28 -27.60
C ASN A 114 18.04 -9.89 -27.48
N GLU A 115 17.18 -10.83 -27.06
CA GLU A 115 15.72 -10.63 -27.00
C GLU A 115 15.17 -10.66 -25.57
N THR A 116 15.93 -11.19 -24.61
CA THR A 116 15.40 -11.42 -23.26
C THR A 116 16.38 -10.96 -22.18
N PHE A 117 15.82 -10.46 -21.10
CA PHE A 117 16.55 -10.24 -19.83
C PHE A 117 15.61 -10.51 -18.65
N GLU A 118 16.18 -10.79 -17.50
CA GLU A 118 15.46 -11.06 -16.27
C GLU A 118 16.07 -10.30 -15.10
N GLY A 119 15.29 -10.02 -14.08
CA GLY A 119 15.81 -9.30 -12.92
C GLY A 119 14.77 -8.90 -11.90
N VAL A 120 15.19 -7.95 -11.08
CA VAL A 120 14.38 -7.37 -10.02
C VAL A 120 14.25 -5.87 -10.24
N PHE A 121 13.05 -5.38 -10.12
CA PHE A 121 12.68 -4.00 -10.20
C PHE A 121 12.21 -3.48 -8.84
N SER A 122 12.68 -2.30 -8.41
CA SER A 122 12.34 -1.70 -7.12
C SER A 122 11.82 -0.28 -7.31
N TYR A 123 10.56 -0.03 -6.94
CA TYR A 123 9.97 1.29 -7.04
C TYR A 123 8.83 1.49 -6.03
N GLY A 124 8.78 2.66 -5.39
CA GLY A 124 7.69 3.02 -4.49
C GLY A 124 7.54 2.11 -3.26
N GLY A 125 8.62 1.43 -2.82
CA GLY A 125 8.58 0.48 -1.71
C GLY A 125 8.28 -0.97 -2.14
N PHE A 126 7.99 -1.20 -3.42
CA PHE A 126 7.72 -2.52 -3.96
C PHE A 126 8.94 -3.09 -4.67
N LYS A 127 9.08 -4.42 -4.64
CA LYS A 127 10.07 -5.18 -5.40
C LYS A 127 9.35 -6.21 -6.25
N PHE A 128 9.70 -6.27 -7.54
CA PHE A 128 9.09 -7.18 -8.50
C PHE A 128 10.18 -7.97 -9.21
N GLU A 129 10.08 -9.29 -9.19
CA GLU A 129 10.84 -10.14 -10.10
C GLU A 129 10.14 -10.14 -11.45
N PHE A 130 10.89 -10.05 -12.54
CA PHE A 130 10.36 -10.04 -13.87
C PHE A 130 11.25 -10.74 -14.89
N THR A 131 10.61 -11.23 -15.95
CA THR A 131 11.25 -11.62 -17.21
C THR A 131 10.80 -10.68 -18.29
N ALA A 132 11.72 -10.18 -19.10
CA ALA A 132 11.46 -9.25 -20.19
C ALA A 132 11.71 -9.90 -21.54
N LYS A 133 10.81 -9.72 -22.48
CA LYS A 133 10.96 -10.16 -23.87
C LYS A 133 10.83 -8.97 -24.81
N LYS A 134 11.78 -8.85 -25.75
CA LYS A 134 11.77 -7.83 -26.80
C LYS A 134 10.52 -7.97 -27.66
N VAL A 135 9.91 -6.85 -28.01
CA VAL A 135 8.75 -6.80 -28.88
C VAL A 135 8.97 -5.82 -30.04
N SER A 136 8.24 -6.05 -31.12
CA SER A 136 8.22 -5.09 -32.22
C SER A 136 7.60 -3.77 -31.75
N SER A 137 7.92 -2.68 -32.40
CA SER A 137 7.70 -1.28 -32.00
C SER A 137 6.28 -0.81 -31.70
N ASN A 138 5.29 -1.69 -31.67
CA ASN A 138 3.88 -1.34 -31.42
C ASN A 138 3.54 -1.41 -29.95
N TYR A 139 3.41 -0.24 -29.34
CA TYR A 139 2.96 -0.06 -27.98
C TYR A 139 1.42 -0.06 -27.92
N ASN A 140 0.85 -1.24 -27.76
CA ASN A 140 -0.60 -1.45 -27.69
C ASN A 140 -1.06 -1.65 -26.25
N SER A 141 -2.35 -1.44 -26.00
CA SER A 141 -2.95 -1.76 -24.70
C SER A 141 -2.92 -3.27 -24.47
N LEU A 142 -2.39 -3.71 -23.32
CA LEU A 142 -2.30 -5.13 -22.98
C LEU A 142 -3.62 -5.72 -22.51
N LYS A 143 -4.56 -4.86 -22.04
CA LYS A 143 -5.88 -5.21 -21.53
C LYS A 143 -6.89 -4.09 -21.82
N ASN A 144 -8.15 -4.36 -21.55
CA ASN A 144 -9.19 -3.33 -21.51
C ASN A 144 -9.18 -2.59 -20.15
N TYR A 145 -8.21 -1.68 -19.94
CA TYR A 145 -8.10 -0.90 -18.70
C TYR A 145 -9.29 0.03 -18.48
N ASP A 146 -9.98 0.45 -19.51
CA ASP A 146 -11.18 1.28 -19.38
C ASP A 146 -12.30 0.54 -18.65
N GLN A 147 -12.42 -0.76 -18.92
CA GLN A 147 -13.35 -1.62 -18.19
C GLN A 147 -12.92 -1.77 -16.72
N LEU A 148 -11.61 -1.95 -16.44
CA LEU A 148 -11.13 -2.05 -15.07
C LEU A 148 -11.41 -0.79 -14.25
N TYR A 149 -11.20 0.41 -14.82
CA TYR A 149 -11.58 1.66 -14.16
C TYR A 149 -13.09 1.80 -13.97
N SER A 150 -13.89 1.26 -14.85
CA SER A 150 -15.35 1.23 -14.70
C SER A 150 -15.77 0.29 -13.58
N ASN A 151 -15.19 -0.92 -13.51
CA ASN A 151 -15.41 -1.86 -12.42
C ASN A 151 -15.05 -1.26 -11.05
N ILE A 152 -13.90 -0.56 -10.95
CA ILE A 152 -13.52 0.16 -9.74
C ILE A 152 -14.61 1.15 -9.31
N LYS A 153 -15.14 1.94 -10.24
CA LYS A 153 -16.18 2.93 -9.93
C LYS A 153 -17.47 2.30 -9.45
N GLU A 154 -17.87 1.18 -10.03
CA GLU A 154 -19.06 0.43 -9.63
C GLU A 154 -18.88 -0.16 -8.23
N ILE A 155 -17.73 -0.78 -7.96
CA ILE A 155 -17.39 -1.32 -6.65
C ILE A 155 -17.41 -0.22 -5.59
N LEU A 156 -16.79 0.93 -5.87
CA LEU A 156 -16.78 2.09 -4.98
C LEU A 156 -18.20 2.56 -4.64
N LYS A 157 -19.03 2.78 -5.65
CA LYS A 157 -20.41 3.27 -5.45
C LYS A 157 -21.26 2.30 -4.63
N LYS A 158 -21.08 0.99 -4.85
CA LYS A 158 -21.88 -0.05 -4.21
C LYS A 158 -21.45 -0.32 -2.78
N ASN A 159 -20.15 -0.28 -2.49
CA ASN A 159 -19.59 -0.93 -1.29
C ASN A 159 -18.91 0.02 -0.31
N ILE A 160 -18.62 1.27 -0.68
CA ILE A 160 -18.02 2.24 0.26
C ILE A 160 -18.93 2.41 1.49
N TYR A 161 -18.35 2.42 2.68
CA TYR A 161 -19.12 2.45 3.94
C TYR A 161 -20.13 3.59 4.03
N ASN A 162 -19.79 4.78 3.57
CA ASN A 162 -20.69 5.92 3.52
C ASN A 162 -20.69 6.56 2.12
N PRO A 163 -21.75 6.40 1.33
CA PRO A 163 -21.83 6.97 -0.03
C PRO A 163 -21.66 8.49 -0.09
N GLU A 164 -22.00 9.23 0.98
CA GLU A 164 -21.89 10.68 1.01
C GLU A 164 -20.45 11.17 0.90
N ILE A 165 -19.45 10.39 1.36
CA ILE A 165 -18.03 10.78 1.23
C ILE A 165 -17.59 10.91 -0.23
N LEU A 166 -18.23 10.20 -1.17
CA LEU A 166 -17.94 10.33 -2.60
C LEU A 166 -18.26 11.72 -3.15
N LYS A 167 -19.08 12.50 -2.43
CA LYS A 167 -19.41 13.90 -2.76
C LYS A 167 -18.38 14.90 -2.24
N GLU A 168 -17.47 14.48 -1.37
CA GLU A 168 -16.40 15.32 -0.84
C GLU A 168 -15.36 15.68 -1.92
N LYS A 169 -14.65 16.79 -1.68
CA LYS A 169 -13.69 17.36 -2.64
C LYS A 169 -12.61 16.36 -3.04
N GLU A 170 -12.02 15.67 -2.06
CA GLU A 170 -10.94 14.71 -2.27
C GLU A 170 -11.42 13.52 -3.12
N TRP A 171 -12.58 12.97 -2.80
CA TRP A 171 -13.18 11.87 -3.55
C TRP A 171 -13.58 12.27 -4.97
N LYS A 172 -14.15 13.45 -5.16
CA LYS A 172 -14.42 13.99 -6.51
C LYS A 172 -13.13 14.13 -7.32
N GLN A 173 -12.05 14.62 -6.69
CA GLN A 173 -10.74 14.72 -7.36
C GLN A 173 -10.14 13.36 -7.68
N PHE A 174 -10.24 12.39 -6.76
CA PHE A 174 -9.83 11.01 -6.97
C PHE A 174 -10.57 10.39 -8.17
N LEU A 175 -11.91 10.46 -8.18
CA LEU A 175 -12.75 9.92 -9.25
C LEU A 175 -12.47 10.61 -10.60
N LYS A 176 -12.24 11.92 -10.61
CA LYS A 176 -11.78 12.63 -11.80
C LYS A 176 -10.40 12.16 -12.25
N GLY A 177 -9.48 11.92 -11.31
CA GLY A 177 -8.14 11.44 -11.58
C GLY A 177 -8.12 10.07 -12.23
N ILE A 178 -8.86 9.10 -11.68
CA ILE A 178 -8.95 7.76 -12.30
C ILE A 178 -9.69 7.79 -13.64
N ASN A 179 -10.71 8.65 -13.78
CA ASN A 179 -11.40 8.81 -15.08
C ASN A 179 -10.49 9.41 -16.15
N PHE A 180 -9.57 10.29 -15.78
CA PHE A 180 -8.57 10.88 -16.69
C PHE A 180 -7.59 9.83 -17.23
N GLN A 181 -7.40 8.71 -16.53
CA GLN A 181 -6.52 7.61 -16.94
C GLN A 181 -7.18 6.66 -17.96
N LYS A 182 -8.50 6.70 -18.10
CA LYS A 182 -9.19 5.98 -19.17
C LYS A 182 -8.58 6.36 -20.53
N ASN A 183 -8.48 5.43 -21.44
CA ASN A 183 -7.86 5.55 -22.77
C ASN A 183 -6.35 5.86 -22.75
N LYS A 184 -5.73 6.03 -21.58
CA LYS A 184 -4.30 6.37 -21.45
C LYS A 184 -3.47 5.22 -20.91
N THR A 185 -4.05 4.42 -20.06
CA THR A 185 -3.41 3.26 -19.45
C THR A 185 -3.20 2.17 -20.49
N LYS A 186 -1.99 1.66 -20.62
CA LYS A 186 -1.62 0.66 -21.62
C LYS A 186 -1.12 -0.66 -21.01
N ASP A 187 -0.68 -0.63 -19.76
CA ASP A 187 -0.14 -1.80 -19.07
C ASP A 187 -0.52 -1.81 -17.58
N ASP A 188 -0.24 -2.91 -16.92
CA ASP A 188 -0.60 -3.11 -15.51
C ASP A 188 0.17 -2.19 -14.57
N PHE A 189 1.40 -1.79 -14.95
CA PHE A 189 2.20 -0.87 -14.17
C PHE A 189 1.59 0.55 -14.18
N ASP A 190 1.16 1.02 -15.35
CA ASP A 190 0.41 2.28 -15.50
C ASP A 190 -0.86 2.26 -14.65
N PHE A 191 -1.61 1.15 -14.71
CA PHE A 191 -2.86 0.98 -13.98
C PHE A 191 -2.64 1.07 -12.49
N PHE A 192 -1.73 0.25 -11.96
CA PHE A 192 -1.42 0.18 -10.53
C PHE A 192 -0.91 1.52 -9.98
N TYR A 193 0.10 2.11 -10.61
CA TYR A 193 0.69 3.35 -10.09
C TYR A 193 -0.18 4.57 -10.31
N SER A 194 -0.95 4.63 -11.39
CA SER A 194 -1.92 5.72 -11.58
C SER A 194 -2.98 5.69 -10.49
N PHE A 195 -3.49 4.52 -10.12
CA PHE A 195 -4.39 4.37 -8.99
C PHE A 195 -3.73 4.77 -7.67
N LEU A 196 -2.53 4.24 -7.39
CA LEU A 196 -1.78 4.53 -6.17
C LEU A 196 -1.53 6.04 -5.98
N PHE A 197 -1.17 6.76 -7.03
CA PHE A 197 -0.96 8.20 -6.95
C PHE A 197 -2.24 9.00 -6.72
N GLN A 198 -3.37 8.49 -7.19
CA GLN A 198 -4.66 9.14 -6.91
C GLN A 198 -5.16 8.81 -5.50
N SER A 199 -5.09 7.55 -5.07
CA SER A 199 -5.58 7.12 -3.76
C SER A 199 -4.79 7.75 -2.59
N LYS A 200 -3.48 8.00 -2.75
CA LYS A 200 -2.66 8.72 -1.74
C LYS A 200 -3.14 10.14 -1.43
N LYS A 201 -4.01 10.72 -2.24
CA LYS A 201 -4.58 12.05 -1.99
C LYS A 201 -5.84 12.00 -1.13
N LEU A 202 -6.40 10.81 -0.94
CA LEU A 202 -7.53 10.61 -0.04
C LEU A 202 -7.08 10.68 1.41
N LYS A 203 -7.87 11.31 2.26
CA LYS A 203 -7.72 11.24 3.71
C LYS A 203 -8.25 9.93 4.26
N THR A 204 -9.21 9.32 3.58
CA THR A 204 -9.77 8.01 3.89
C THR A 204 -8.71 6.93 3.75
N SER A 205 -8.46 6.18 4.80
CA SER A 205 -7.53 5.06 4.78
C SER A 205 -8.10 3.84 4.04
N HIS A 206 -7.31 2.79 3.88
CA HIS A 206 -7.76 1.48 3.32
C HIS A 206 -8.31 1.52 1.89
N VAL A 207 -7.89 2.49 1.06
CA VAL A 207 -8.24 2.55 -0.37
C VAL A 207 -7.00 2.18 -1.19
N TYR A 208 -6.84 0.90 -1.51
CA TYR A 208 -5.66 0.36 -2.18
C TYR A 208 -6.05 -0.51 -3.36
N LEU A 209 -5.25 -0.45 -4.42
CA LEU A 209 -5.22 -1.49 -5.44
C LEU A 209 -4.09 -2.45 -5.05
N LEU A 210 -4.42 -3.72 -4.86
CA LEU A 210 -3.48 -4.75 -4.42
C LEU A 210 -3.30 -5.79 -5.52
N PRO A 211 -2.06 -6.21 -5.82
CA PRO A 211 -1.84 -7.40 -6.64
C PRO A 211 -2.38 -8.62 -5.90
N LYS A 212 -3.05 -9.52 -6.60
CA LYS A 212 -3.44 -10.83 -6.07
C LYS A 212 -2.17 -11.64 -5.80
N LYS A 213 -1.94 -11.99 -4.54
CA LYS A 213 -0.82 -12.83 -4.11
C LYS A 213 -1.35 -14.01 -3.33
N GLU A 214 -0.73 -15.14 -3.52
CA GLU A 214 -0.89 -16.25 -2.57
C GLU A 214 -0.34 -15.79 -1.21
N SER A 215 -1.20 -15.70 -0.22
CA SER A 215 -0.79 -15.37 1.14
C SER A 215 -0.22 -16.62 1.80
N LYS A 216 1.08 -16.63 2.07
CA LYS A 216 1.65 -17.60 3.02
C LYS A 216 1.44 -17.05 4.42
N PHE A 217 0.71 -17.81 5.24
CA PHE A 217 0.58 -17.48 6.65
C PHE A 217 1.96 -17.49 7.32
N SER A 218 2.25 -16.47 8.11
CA SER A 218 3.34 -16.46 9.08
C SER A 218 2.83 -15.82 10.35
N SER A 219 3.19 -16.38 11.51
CA SER A 219 2.82 -15.78 12.80
C SER A 219 3.21 -14.31 12.86
N GLN A 220 2.27 -13.50 13.31
CA GLN A 220 2.39 -12.05 13.36
C GLN A 220 2.80 -11.54 14.74
N PHE A 221 3.05 -12.44 15.70
CA PHE A 221 3.50 -12.02 17.03
C PHE A 221 4.70 -12.83 17.53
N LYS A 222 5.36 -12.31 18.57
CA LYS A 222 6.43 -12.97 19.33
C LYS A 222 6.19 -12.79 20.81
N PHE A 223 6.43 -13.85 21.57
CA PHE A 223 6.46 -13.82 23.03
C PHE A 223 7.90 -14.03 23.52
N TYR A 224 8.35 -13.23 24.47
CA TYR A 224 9.63 -13.40 25.15
C TYR A 224 9.62 -12.69 26.50
N GLU A 225 10.50 -13.10 27.40
CA GLU A 225 10.70 -12.47 28.70
C GLU A 225 11.97 -11.61 28.71
N LYS A 226 11.90 -10.50 29.41
CA LYS A 226 13.04 -9.60 29.64
C LYS A 226 12.95 -9.05 31.06
N GLU A 227 13.96 -9.39 31.87
CA GLU A 227 14.03 -8.92 33.28
C GLU A 227 12.72 -9.23 34.04
N ASN A 228 11.99 -8.18 34.47
CA ASN A 228 10.79 -8.27 35.29
C ASN A 228 9.50 -8.14 34.47
N ALA A 229 9.54 -8.34 33.15
CA ALA A 229 8.39 -8.19 32.27
C ALA A 229 8.31 -9.30 31.22
N SER A 230 7.10 -9.74 30.93
CA SER A 230 6.78 -10.56 29.75
C SER A 230 6.37 -9.65 28.60
N ILE A 231 6.84 -9.94 27.39
CA ILE A 231 6.63 -9.07 26.22
C ILE A 231 5.90 -9.85 25.13
N LEU A 232 4.75 -9.33 24.72
CA LEU A 232 4.03 -9.70 23.52
C LEU A 232 4.28 -8.63 22.44
N LYS A 233 5.03 -8.97 21.40
CA LYS A 233 5.31 -8.06 20.29
C LYS A 233 4.55 -8.47 19.04
N PHE A 234 3.73 -7.57 18.50
CA PHE A 234 2.90 -7.79 17.34
C PHE A 234 3.41 -7.03 16.11
N LYS A 235 3.37 -7.68 14.95
CA LYS A 235 3.45 -7.06 13.63
C LYS A 235 2.07 -6.90 13.00
N GLY A 236 1.14 -7.72 13.40
CA GLY A 236 -0.25 -7.74 13.00
C GLY A 236 -1.05 -8.69 13.89
N PHE A 237 -2.37 -8.65 13.76
CA PHE A 237 -3.30 -9.53 14.44
C PHE A 237 -3.86 -10.56 13.46
N SER A 238 -3.84 -11.83 13.85
CA SER A 238 -4.37 -12.94 13.08
C SER A 238 -5.10 -13.92 13.99
N SER A 239 -6.32 -14.30 13.61
CA SER A 239 -7.07 -15.33 14.32
C SER A 239 -6.34 -16.68 14.38
N ASN A 240 -5.42 -16.94 13.47
CA ASN A 240 -4.56 -18.13 13.50
C ASN A 240 -3.52 -18.10 14.64
N ASP A 241 -3.27 -16.95 15.24
CA ASP A 241 -2.32 -16.81 16.37
C ASP A 241 -3.01 -16.91 17.74
N VAL A 242 -4.34 -17.00 17.81
CA VAL A 242 -5.11 -16.95 19.08
C VAL A 242 -4.69 -18.03 20.07
N ASP A 243 -4.55 -19.28 19.64
CA ASP A 243 -4.12 -20.37 20.51
C ASP A 243 -2.70 -20.14 21.05
N SER A 244 -1.81 -19.63 20.21
CA SER A 244 -0.44 -19.32 20.61
C SER A 244 -0.37 -18.13 21.58
N ILE A 245 -1.25 -17.13 21.41
CA ILE A 245 -1.43 -16.00 22.34
C ILE A 245 -1.94 -16.51 23.68
N ASN A 246 -2.98 -17.33 23.70
CA ASN A 246 -3.55 -17.95 24.90
C ASN A 246 -2.50 -18.75 25.66
N HIS A 247 -1.72 -19.58 24.95
CA HIS A 247 -0.61 -20.34 25.53
C HIS A 247 0.44 -19.41 26.15
N SER A 248 0.81 -18.34 25.45
CA SER A 248 1.78 -17.36 25.96
C SER A 248 1.27 -16.69 27.24
N LEU A 249 0.01 -16.25 27.26
CA LEU A 249 -0.61 -15.61 28.43
C LEU A 249 -0.67 -16.57 29.65
N SER A 250 -0.94 -17.87 29.42
CA SER A 250 -0.94 -18.88 30.48
C SER A 250 0.43 -19.11 31.12
N ASN A 251 1.50 -18.78 30.42
CA ASN A 251 2.87 -18.97 30.85
C ASN A 251 3.53 -17.72 31.48
N ILE A 252 2.81 -16.59 31.51
CA ILE A 252 3.31 -15.34 32.13
C ILE A 252 3.49 -15.55 33.64
N LYS A 253 4.72 -15.36 34.12
CA LYS A 253 5.08 -15.41 35.54
C LYS A 253 5.34 -14.04 36.15
N THR A 254 5.47 -13.01 35.31
CA THR A 254 5.80 -11.66 35.75
C THR A 254 4.54 -10.86 36.08
N GLN A 255 4.71 -9.86 36.97
CA GLN A 255 3.64 -8.90 37.28
C GLN A 255 3.46 -7.80 36.24
N ASN A 256 4.37 -7.73 35.24
CA ASN A 256 4.34 -6.74 34.19
C ASN A 256 4.25 -7.40 32.82
N LEU A 257 3.23 -7.02 32.06
CA LEU A 257 3.06 -7.41 30.67
C LEU A 257 3.25 -6.18 29.78
N ILE A 258 4.15 -6.29 28.81
CA ILE A 258 4.36 -5.28 27.77
C ILE A 258 3.75 -5.79 26.48
N ILE A 259 2.81 -5.03 25.91
CA ILE A 259 2.23 -5.27 24.59
C ILE A 259 2.88 -4.28 23.63
N ASP A 260 3.84 -4.75 22.83
CA ASP A 260 4.56 -3.91 21.86
C ASP A 260 3.82 -3.90 20.51
N LEU A 261 3.08 -2.82 20.25
CA LEU A 261 2.34 -2.55 19.03
C LEU A 261 3.05 -1.58 18.08
N ARG A 262 4.30 -1.24 18.35
CA ARG A 262 5.08 -0.38 17.44
C ARG A 262 5.27 -1.07 16.11
N ASP A 263 4.93 -0.36 15.03
CA ASP A 263 4.93 -0.87 13.63
C ASP A 263 3.94 -2.03 13.39
N CYS A 264 2.94 -2.18 14.25
CA CYS A 264 1.83 -3.12 14.06
C CYS A 264 0.80 -2.52 13.09
N GLY A 265 0.64 -3.14 11.93
CA GLY A 265 -0.25 -2.64 10.86
C GLY A 265 -1.74 -2.96 11.05
N GLY A 266 -2.13 -3.60 12.14
CA GLY A 266 -3.50 -4.05 12.37
C GLY A 266 -3.68 -5.54 12.06
N GLY A 267 -4.79 -5.89 11.44
CA GLY A 267 -5.13 -7.29 11.13
C GLY A 267 -6.62 -7.56 11.36
N ASP A 268 -6.93 -8.66 12.05
CA ASP A 268 -8.31 -9.05 12.33
C ASP A 268 -8.75 -8.74 13.79
N PHE A 269 -9.95 -9.19 14.14
CA PHE A 269 -10.55 -8.94 15.46
C PHE A 269 -9.91 -9.75 16.60
N SER A 270 -8.87 -10.55 16.37
CA SER A 270 -8.13 -11.22 17.45
C SER A 270 -7.49 -10.22 18.44
N SER A 271 -7.36 -8.95 18.05
CA SER A 271 -7.05 -7.85 18.97
C SER A 271 -8.09 -7.69 20.09
N ILE A 272 -9.39 -7.88 19.80
CA ILE A 272 -10.46 -7.85 20.80
C ILE A 272 -10.41 -9.10 21.68
N ILE A 273 -10.06 -10.26 21.09
CA ILE A 273 -9.84 -11.49 21.86
C ILE A 273 -8.71 -11.29 22.88
N LEU A 274 -7.61 -10.67 22.47
CA LEU A 274 -6.54 -10.32 23.41
C LEU A 274 -7.05 -9.42 24.56
N ALA A 275 -7.86 -8.40 24.24
CA ALA A 275 -8.45 -7.52 25.26
C ALA A 275 -9.31 -8.27 26.28
N SER A 276 -9.96 -9.36 25.86
CA SER A 276 -10.86 -10.18 26.67
C SER A 276 -10.15 -10.90 27.85
N HIS A 277 -8.82 -11.09 27.78
CA HIS A 277 -8.00 -11.65 28.86
C HIS A 277 -7.73 -10.67 30.01
N PHE A 278 -8.07 -9.39 29.85
CA PHE A 278 -7.74 -8.32 30.78
C PHE A 278 -8.97 -7.76 31.53
N ILE A 279 -10.15 -8.33 31.29
CA ILE A 279 -11.43 -7.88 31.88
C ILE A 279 -12.09 -8.98 32.68
N LYS A 280 -12.90 -8.58 33.67
CA LYS A 280 -13.69 -9.50 34.51
C LYS A 280 -15.17 -9.52 34.17
N GLU A 281 -15.65 -8.57 33.38
CA GLU A 281 -17.03 -8.41 32.93
C GLU A 281 -17.08 -8.00 31.46
N GLU A 282 -18.20 -8.28 30.80
CA GLU A 282 -18.39 -7.87 29.40
C GLU A 282 -18.32 -6.35 29.26
N LYS A 283 -17.58 -5.87 28.25
CA LYS A 283 -17.43 -4.45 27.97
C LYS A 283 -17.61 -4.16 26.49
N LEU A 284 -18.32 -3.07 26.18
CA LEU A 284 -18.40 -2.53 24.84
C LEU A 284 -17.02 -2.03 24.38
N VAL A 285 -16.53 -2.54 23.27
CA VAL A 285 -15.30 -2.04 22.61
C VAL A 285 -15.64 -0.90 21.65
N GLY A 286 -16.68 -1.08 20.86
CA GLY A 286 -17.15 -0.11 19.89
C GLY A 286 -18.15 -0.72 18.92
N TYR A 287 -18.34 -0.05 17.79
CA TYR A 287 -19.29 -0.51 16.78
C TYR A 287 -18.86 -0.08 15.38
N PHE A 288 -19.28 -0.87 14.39
CA PHE A 288 -19.06 -0.64 12.97
C PHE A 288 -20.33 -0.13 12.30
N LEU A 289 -20.19 0.87 11.42
CA LEU A 289 -21.27 1.44 10.62
C LEU A 289 -20.94 1.26 9.13
N GLY A 290 -21.73 0.44 8.45
CA GLY A 290 -21.58 0.15 7.03
C GLY A 290 -22.54 0.92 6.15
N ASN A 291 -22.45 0.66 4.86
CA ASN A 291 -23.25 1.30 3.82
C ASN A 291 -24.77 1.25 4.10
N LYS A 292 -25.29 0.12 4.53
CA LYS A 292 -26.72 -0.05 4.82
C LYS A 292 -27.21 0.85 5.96
N TYR A 293 -26.35 1.16 6.93
CA TYR A 293 -26.64 2.12 7.98
C TYR A 293 -26.66 3.55 7.45
N TYR A 294 -25.58 3.96 6.75
CA TYR A 294 -25.44 5.33 6.25
C TYR A 294 -26.46 5.69 5.15
N ASN A 295 -26.99 4.72 4.44
CA ASN A 295 -28.11 4.93 3.51
C ASN A 295 -29.43 5.30 4.22
N LYS A 296 -29.56 4.98 5.52
CA LYS A 296 -30.74 5.31 6.31
C LYS A 296 -30.57 6.62 7.08
N THR A 297 -29.38 6.85 7.65
CA THR A 297 -29.10 8.02 8.49
C THR A 297 -27.62 8.36 8.49
N GLN A 298 -27.31 9.66 8.66
CA GLN A 298 -25.95 10.14 8.87
C GLN A 298 -25.65 10.44 10.36
N LYS A 299 -26.62 10.22 11.25
CA LYS A 299 -26.46 10.39 12.71
C LYS A 299 -25.81 9.15 13.29
N LEU A 300 -25.02 9.30 14.36
CA LEU A 300 -24.53 8.17 15.15
C LEU A 300 -25.67 7.53 15.91
N PRO A 301 -25.59 6.22 16.20
CA PRO A 301 -26.57 5.52 17.03
C PRO A 301 -26.55 6.06 18.48
N THR A 302 -27.72 6.12 19.10
CA THR A 302 -27.83 6.44 20.53
C THR A 302 -27.37 5.26 21.39
N LYS A 303 -27.18 5.51 22.71
CA LYS A 303 -26.86 4.43 23.65
C LYS A 303 -27.96 3.39 23.71
N GLU A 304 -29.23 3.82 23.67
CA GLU A 304 -30.41 2.97 23.69
C GLU A 304 -30.44 2.06 22.47
N GLU A 305 -30.18 2.60 21.28
CA GLU A 305 -30.06 1.81 20.04
C GLU A 305 -28.93 0.79 20.12
N LEU A 306 -27.74 1.20 20.61
CA LEU A 306 -26.61 0.29 20.79
C LEU A 306 -26.89 -0.81 21.83
N ASN A 307 -27.63 -0.50 22.91
CA ASN A 307 -27.97 -1.49 23.93
C ASN A 307 -28.93 -2.55 23.39
N GLN A 308 -29.81 -2.22 22.45
CA GLN A 308 -30.75 -3.14 21.82
C GLN A 308 -30.05 -4.09 20.81
N LEU A 309 -28.87 -3.75 20.33
CA LEU A 309 -28.14 -4.59 19.40
C LEU A 309 -27.53 -5.81 20.12
N LYS A 310 -27.66 -6.97 19.50
CA LYS A 310 -26.90 -8.15 19.92
C LYS A 310 -25.40 -7.94 19.66
N PRO A 311 -24.53 -8.41 20.56
CA PRO A 311 -23.10 -8.44 20.30
C PRO A 311 -22.79 -9.30 19.08
N PHE A 312 -21.74 -8.92 18.33
CA PHE A 312 -21.19 -9.76 17.27
C PHE A 312 -20.56 -11.02 17.88
N GLU A 313 -20.99 -12.18 17.38
CA GLU A 313 -20.52 -13.50 17.85
C GLU A 313 -19.82 -14.31 16.75
N GLY A 314 -19.56 -13.70 15.59
CA GLY A 314 -18.83 -14.33 14.49
C GLY A 314 -17.39 -14.68 14.87
N LYS A 315 -16.86 -15.72 14.24
CA LYS A 315 -15.50 -16.24 14.51
C LYS A 315 -14.49 -15.86 13.44
N THR A 316 -14.96 -15.40 12.30
CA THR A 316 -14.10 -15.09 11.15
C THR A 316 -14.30 -13.65 10.67
N VAL A 317 -13.31 -13.13 9.97
CA VAL A 317 -13.41 -11.82 9.29
C VAL A 317 -14.58 -11.82 8.28
N THR A 318 -14.83 -12.96 7.64
CA THR A 318 -15.97 -13.11 6.71
C THR A 318 -17.30 -12.96 7.44
N ASP A 319 -17.45 -13.49 8.66
CA ASP A 319 -18.67 -13.31 9.47
C ASP A 319 -18.89 -11.82 9.78
N LEU A 320 -17.82 -11.08 10.11
CA LEU A 320 -17.90 -9.64 10.36
C LEU A 320 -18.35 -8.88 9.10
N TYR A 321 -17.79 -9.21 7.93
CA TYR A 321 -18.19 -8.58 6.67
C TYR A 321 -19.66 -8.86 6.35
N ASN A 322 -20.11 -10.10 6.52
CA ASN A 322 -21.51 -10.50 6.31
C ASN A 322 -22.45 -9.76 7.27
N ALA A 323 -22.08 -9.63 8.55
CA ALA A 323 -22.86 -8.88 9.53
C ALA A 323 -22.97 -7.40 9.15
N ILE A 324 -21.85 -6.75 8.75
CA ILE A 324 -21.84 -5.35 8.29
C ILE A 324 -22.75 -5.18 7.06
N GLU A 325 -22.65 -6.07 6.07
CA GLU A 325 -23.45 -5.99 4.84
C GLU A 325 -24.94 -6.24 5.09
N ASN A 326 -25.27 -7.18 5.98
CA ASN A 326 -26.66 -7.58 6.25
C ASN A 326 -27.38 -6.66 7.25
N GLU A 327 -26.69 -6.21 8.29
CA GLU A 327 -27.29 -5.45 9.39
C GLU A 327 -27.04 -3.94 9.26
N GLY A 328 -25.89 -3.55 8.67
CA GLY A 328 -25.47 -2.16 8.52
C GLY A 328 -24.80 -1.57 9.75
N ILE A 329 -25.09 -2.12 10.94
CA ILE A 329 -24.46 -1.77 12.21
C ILE A 329 -24.07 -3.04 12.95
N VAL A 330 -22.85 -3.08 13.50
CA VAL A 330 -22.33 -4.25 14.23
C VAL A 330 -21.70 -3.80 15.52
N LYS A 331 -22.19 -4.32 16.66
CA LYS A 331 -21.68 -4.03 17.99
C LYS A 331 -20.58 -5.02 18.38
N ALA A 332 -19.38 -4.50 18.69
CA ALA A 332 -18.23 -5.27 19.13
C ALA A 332 -18.07 -5.20 20.66
N VAL A 333 -18.06 -6.34 21.32
CA VAL A 333 -17.86 -6.47 22.77
C VAL A 333 -16.67 -7.37 23.06
N ALA A 334 -15.96 -7.10 24.14
CA ALA A 334 -15.00 -8.01 24.74
C ALA A 334 -15.70 -8.78 25.88
N LYS A 335 -15.67 -10.11 25.82
CA LYS A 335 -16.21 -11.01 26.86
C LYS A 335 -15.05 -11.64 27.62
N PRO A 336 -15.09 -11.71 28.97
CA PRO A 336 -14.01 -12.32 29.74
C PRO A 336 -13.68 -13.73 29.27
N ILE A 337 -12.41 -14.02 29.06
CA ILE A 337 -11.91 -15.36 28.71
C ILE A 337 -10.67 -15.73 29.53
N LEU A 338 -10.42 -17.03 29.68
CA LEU A 338 -9.24 -17.54 30.35
C LEU A 338 -8.09 -17.77 29.32
N PRO A 339 -6.83 -17.61 29.76
CA PRO A 339 -6.40 -17.20 31.11
C PRO A 339 -6.63 -15.70 31.34
N PHE A 340 -7.09 -15.31 32.55
CA PHE A 340 -7.17 -13.90 32.96
C PHE A 340 -5.80 -13.42 33.45
N TYR A 341 -5.34 -12.27 32.95
CA TYR A 341 -4.13 -11.61 33.43
C TYR A 341 -4.48 -10.37 34.24
N GLY A 342 -4.10 -10.36 35.51
CA GLY A 342 -4.41 -9.29 36.46
C GLY A 342 -3.21 -8.42 36.86
N GLY A 343 -2.05 -8.58 36.21
CA GLY A 343 -0.87 -7.75 36.46
C GLY A 343 -0.93 -6.37 35.77
N LYS A 344 0.15 -5.61 35.89
CA LYS A 344 0.26 -4.31 35.20
C LYS A 344 0.50 -4.51 33.72
N ILE A 345 -0.24 -3.75 32.88
CA ILE A 345 -0.12 -3.80 31.44
C ILE A 345 0.43 -2.46 30.90
N TRP A 346 1.44 -2.56 30.06
CA TRP A 346 2.08 -1.47 29.37
C TRP A 346 1.93 -1.67 27.88
N VAL A 347 1.46 -0.67 27.14
CA VAL A 347 1.29 -0.77 25.68
C VAL A 347 2.22 0.22 25.00
N LEU A 348 3.08 -0.28 24.11
CA LEU A 348 3.97 0.57 23.33
C LEU A 348 3.35 0.87 21.96
N THR A 349 3.26 2.15 21.61
CA THR A 349 2.66 2.62 20.36
C THR A 349 3.59 3.54 19.57
N ASN A 350 3.38 3.64 18.27
CA ASN A 350 3.98 4.65 17.41
C ASN A 350 3.05 5.06 16.27
N LYS A 351 3.48 6.01 15.45
CA LYS A 351 2.73 6.49 14.27
C LYS A 351 2.36 5.43 13.22
N ASN A 352 2.91 4.23 13.32
CA ASN A 352 2.59 3.10 12.44
C ASN A 352 1.69 2.06 13.13
N THR A 353 1.34 2.24 14.42
CA THR A 353 0.33 1.44 15.12
C THR A 353 -1.04 1.78 14.51
N ALA A 354 -1.65 0.84 13.78
CA ALA A 354 -2.80 1.14 12.92
C ALA A 354 -3.90 0.07 12.97
N SER A 355 -5.08 0.43 12.46
CA SER A 355 -6.21 -0.48 12.18
C SER A 355 -6.63 -1.25 13.45
N ALA A 356 -6.75 -2.58 13.43
CA ALA A 356 -7.20 -3.41 14.55
C ALA A 356 -6.40 -3.20 15.87
N CYS A 357 -5.18 -2.62 15.80
CA CYS A 357 -4.43 -2.23 17.01
C CYS A 357 -5.08 -1.04 17.72
N GLU A 358 -5.69 -0.11 17.01
CA GLU A 358 -6.14 1.17 17.57
C GLU A 358 -7.37 1.02 18.49
N PRO A 359 -8.39 0.22 18.15
CA PRO A 359 -9.47 -0.14 19.10
C PRO A 359 -8.96 -0.81 20.37
N LEU A 360 -7.95 -1.69 20.27
CA LEU A 360 -7.33 -2.31 21.43
C LEU A 360 -6.66 -1.27 22.33
N VAL A 361 -5.86 -0.37 21.75
CA VAL A 361 -5.17 0.71 22.49
C VAL A 361 -6.19 1.62 23.18
N ASP A 362 -7.24 2.06 22.47
CA ASP A 362 -8.30 2.89 23.04
C ASP A 362 -9.02 2.15 24.17
N PHE A 363 -9.46 0.93 23.94
CA PHE A 363 -10.18 0.11 24.91
C PHE A 363 -9.38 -0.10 26.19
N LEU A 364 -8.11 -0.45 26.10
CA LEU A 364 -7.25 -0.64 27.28
C LEU A 364 -7.02 0.66 28.04
N LYS A 365 -6.87 1.77 27.32
CA LYS A 365 -6.68 3.11 27.89
C LYS A 365 -7.92 3.59 28.63
N VAL A 366 -9.08 3.62 27.97
CA VAL A 366 -10.30 4.22 28.54
C VAL A 366 -10.89 3.40 29.71
N ASN A 367 -10.59 2.11 29.75
CA ASN A 367 -10.96 1.22 30.85
C ASN A 367 -9.90 1.17 31.97
N ASN A 368 -8.83 1.96 31.90
CA ASN A 368 -7.71 1.97 32.86
C ASN A 368 -7.06 0.59 33.03
N LEU A 369 -7.04 -0.24 32.00
CA LEU A 369 -6.47 -1.58 32.01
C LEU A 369 -4.98 -1.56 31.70
N ALA A 370 -4.48 -0.55 30.99
CA ALA A 370 -3.09 -0.41 30.63
C ALA A 370 -2.63 1.04 30.61
N THR A 371 -1.31 1.24 30.75
CA THR A 371 -0.64 2.53 30.50
C THR A 371 -0.06 2.52 29.08
N ILE A 372 -0.48 3.45 28.24
CA ILE A 372 -0.03 3.59 26.86
C ILE A 372 1.17 4.51 26.80
N ILE A 373 2.28 4.04 26.23
CA ILE A 373 3.57 4.75 26.17
C ILE A 373 4.09 4.78 24.74
N GLY A 374 4.54 5.95 24.28
CA GLY A 374 5.10 6.12 22.95
C GLY A 374 4.56 7.30 22.19
N GLU A 375 4.25 7.09 20.93
CA GLU A 375 3.68 8.11 20.05
C GLU A 375 2.20 7.84 19.78
N LYS A 376 1.49 8.87 19.36
CA LYS A 376 0.12 8.79 18.84
C LYS A 376 0.02 7.74 17.72
N THR A 377 -1.05 6.97 17.69
CA THR A 377 -1.31 5.95 16.68
C THR A 377 -1.65 6.56 15.31
N ALA A 378 -1.73 5.73 14.29
CA ALA A 378 -1.83 6.15 12.89
C ALA A 378 -3.12 6.88 12.51
N GLY A 379 -4.23 6.65 13.23
CA GLY A 379 -5.55 7.14 12.85
C GLY A 379 -6.03 6.51 11.53
N LYS A 380 -5.91 5.18 11.41
CA LYS A 380 -6.30 4.42 10.23
C LYS A 380 -7.20 3.26 10.63
N MET A 381 -8.40 3.57 11.09
CA MET A 381 -9.33 2.57 11.62
C MET A 381 -10.64 2.53 10.83
N LEU A 382 -10.62 1.76 9.76
CA LEU A 382 -11.80 1.39 8.98
C LEU A 382 -11.79 -0.13 8.77
N SER A 383 -12.97 -0.76 8.78
CA SER A 383 -13.08 -2.14 8.31
C SER A 383 -13.11 -2.18 6.79
N ALA A 384 -12.22 -2.93 6.17
CA ALA A 384 -12.07 -2.95 4.72
C ALA A 384 -12.03 -4.39 4.17
N LYS A 385 -12.53 -4.55 2.95
CA LYS A 385 -12.67 -5.83 2.24
C LYS A 385 -12.05 -5.73 0.85
N SER A 386 -11.49 -6.84 0.37
CA SER A 386 -11.00 -6.97 -1.00
C SER A 386 -12.13 -7.30 -1.97
N PHE A 387 -12.12 -6.63 -3.11
CA PHE A 387 -13.02 -6.86 -4.24
C PHE A 387 -12.20 -7.15 -5.50
N SER A 388 -12.46 -8.28 -6.16
CA SER A 388 -11.76 -8.65 -7.39
C SER A 388 -12.02 -7.65 -8.50
N ILE A 389 -10.97 -7.17 -9.16
CA ILE A 389 -11.02 -6.29 -10.34
C ILE A 389 -10.81 -7.11 -11.62
N ASP A 390 -9.76 -7.91 -11.64
CA ASP A 390 -9.41 -8.88 -12.70
C ASP A 390 -8.63 -10.07 -12.12
N GLU A 391 -7.95 -10.84 -12.95
CA GLU A 391 -7.11 -11.96 -12.51
C GLU A 391 -5.87 -11.54 -11.69
N ASN A 392 -5.39 -10.28 -11.85
CA ASN A 392 -4.16 -9.80 -11.22
C ASN A 392 -4.38 -8.86 -10.04
N TYR A 393 -5.56 -8.19 -9.95
CA TYR A 393 -5.77 -7.11 -9.00
C TYR A 393 -7.07 -7.22 -8.22
N GLU A 394 -6.98 -6.71 -7.00
CA GLU A 394 -8.11 -6.50 -6.08
C GLU A 394 -8.14 -5.04 -5.64
N LEU A 395 -9.35 -4.50 -5.49
CA LEU A 395 -9.58 -3.24 -4.80
C LEU A 395 -9.84 -3.52 -3.32
N TYR A 396 -8.94 -3.08 -2.45
CA TYR A 396 -9.15 -3.07 -1.01
C TYR A 396 -9.87 -1.77 -0.65
N LEU A 397 -11.08 -1.90 -0.09
CA LEU A 397 -12.01 -0.78 0.09
C LEU A 397 -12.64 -0.81 1.46
N PRO A 398 -12.74 0.33 2.19
CA PRO A 398 -13.44 0.40 3.46
C PRO A 398 -14.95 0.20 3.28
N ILE A 399 -15.50 -0.80 3.97
CA ILE A 399 -16.92 -1.19 3.97
C ILE A 399 -17.64 -0.78 5.25
N ALA A 400 -16.91 -0.45 6.31
CA ALA A 400 -17.47 0.11 7.53
C ALA A 400 -16.54 1.13 8.19
N ASN A 401 -17.14 2.15 8.76
CA ASN A 401 -16.51 3.06 9.70
C ASN A 401 -16.58 2.46 11.11
N TYR A 402 -15.65 2.86 11.99
CA TYR A 402 -15.59 2.37 13.37
C TYR A 402 -15.64 3.55 14.34
N TYR A 403 -16.41 3.37 15.40
CA TYR A 403 -16.47 4.26 16.55
C TYR A 403 -16.25 3.47 17.84
N THR A 404 -15.51 4.07 18.78
CA THR A 404 -15.31 3.49 20.12
C THR A 404 -16.61 3.51 20.94
N ALA A 405 -16.62 2.86 22.10
CA ALA A 405 -17.73 2.90 23.05
C ALA A 405 -18.11 4.32 23.50
N GLN A 406 -17.20 5.28 23.41
CA GLN A 406 -17.40 6.69 23.75
C GLN A 406 -17.74 7.56 22.52
N ASN A 407 -18.06 6.93 21.38
CA ASN A 407 -18.32 7.60 20.11
C ASN A 407 -17.11 8.38 19.55
N PHE A 408 -15.89 7.98 19.98
CA PHE A 408 -14.67 8.58 19.42
C PHE A 408 -14.36 7.99 18.05
N TRP A 409 -14.10 8.85 17.09
CA TRP A 409 -13.74 8.47 15.72
C TRP A 409 -12.23 8.36 15.59
N ILE A 410 -11.70 7.15 15.56
CA ILE A 410 -10.25 6.89 15.50
C ILE A 410 -9.68 7.27 14.13
N GLU A 411 -10.40 7.00 13.04
CA GLU A 411 -9.95 7.34 11.68
C GLU A 411 -9.59 8.82 11.59
N GLN A 412 -8.42 9.14 11.04
CA GLN A 412 -7.77 10.45 10.96
C GLN A 412 -7.36 11.09 12.30
N ASN A 413 -7.85 10.59 13.43
CA ASN A 413 -7.53 11.15 14.74
C ASN A 413 -6.44 10.37 15.48
N GLY A 414 -6.43 9.03 15.39
CA GLY A 414 -5.54 8.19 16.18
C GLY A 414 -5.80 8.26 17.68
N VAL A 415 -5.10 7.43 18.45
CA VAL A 415 -5.18 7.37 19.90
C VAL A 415 -3.91 7.96 20.52
N GLU A 416 -4.05 8.94 21.41
CA GLU A 416 -2.94 9.56 22.12
C GLU A 416 -2.42 8.64 23.24
N PRO A 417 -1.11 8.52 23.46
CA PRO A 417 -0.56 7.79 24.59
C PRO A 417 -0.84 8.49 25.93
N ASN A 418 -0.73 7.77 27.05
CA ASN A 418 -0.74 8.34 28.39
C ASN A 418 0.59 9.05 28.68
N ILE A 419 1.69 8.47 28.19
CA ILE A 419 3.05 9.00 28.34
C ILE A 419 3.65 9.15 26.95
N ALA A 420 3.76 10.39 26.49
CA ALA A 420 4.33 10.70 25.19
C ALA A 420 5.86 10.65 25.22
N VAL A 421 6.45 9.75 24.46
CA VAL A 421 7.89 9.63 24.24
C VAL A 421 8.14 9.19 22.80
N LYS A 422 9.35 9.41 22.28
CA LYS A 422 9.72 8.86 20.96
C LYS A 422 9.67 7.33 20.99
N SER A 423 9.28 6.75 19.88
CA SER A 423 9.09 5.30 19.72
C SER A 423 10.31 4.48 20.16
N GLU A 424 11.52 4.94 19.83
CA GLU A 424 12.78 4.29 20.21
C GLU A 424 12.98 4.22 21.72
N ASN A 425 12.49 5.20 22.50
CA ASN A 425 12.66 5.31 23.95
C ASN A 425 11.51 4.68 24.75
N ALA A 426 10.45 4.19 24.09
CA ALA A 426 9.24 3.75 24.77
C ALA A 426 9.47 2.53 25.67
N LEU A 427 10.29 1.57 25.24
CA LEU A 427 10.61 0.38 26.02
C LEU A 427 11.47 0.73 27.26
N ASP A 428 12.47 1.60 27.10
CA ASP A 428 13.32 2.05 28.22
C ASP A 428 12.51 2.82 29.25
N LYS A 429 11.52 3.61 28.79
CA LYS A 429 10.59 4.31 29.70
C LYS A 429 9.74 3.33 30.51
N VAL A 430 9.30 2.21 29.93
CA VAL A 430 8.61 1.16 30.69
C VAL A 430 9.56 0.52 31.70
N SER A 431 10.80 0.18 31.32
CA SER A 431 11.80 -0.39 32.24
C SER A 431 12.07 0.53 33.44
N GLU A 432 12.19 1.85 33.22
CA GLU A 432 12.32 2.85 34.31
C GLU A 432 11.10 2.83 35.27
N LEU A 433 9.87 2.71 34.71
CA LEU A 433 8.63 2.72 35.53
C LEU A 433 8.41 1.41 36.28
N ILE A 434 8.91 0.29 35.81
CA ILE A 434 8.84 -1.02 36.48
C ILE A 434 9.86 -1.08 37.63
N SER A 435 11.00 -0.40 37.48
CA SER A 435 12.08 -0.40 38.51
C SER A 435 11.80 0.51 39.70
N LYS A 436 10.81 1.40 39.62
CA LYS A 436 10.30 2.27 40.69
C LYS A 436 9.21 1.58 41.50
#